data_5637781c0a1b6a768da572ad077ee450
#
_entry.id   5637781c0a1b6a768da572ad077ee450
#
_cell.length_a   1.000
_cell.length_b   1.000
_cell.length_c   1.000
_cell.angle_alpha   90.00
_cell.angle_beta   90.00
_cell.angle_gamma   90.00
#
_symmetry.space_group_name_H-M   'P 1'
#
loop_
_entity.id
_entity.type
_entity.pdbx_description
1 polymer ?
#
loop_
_entity_poly.entity_id
_entity_poly.type
_entity_poly.pdbx_seq_one_letter_code
_entity_poly.pdbx_strand_id
1 'polypeptide(L)'
;MIEKDINTFPTAEETRQRGVDKEKVWIEEQVKEILDNLKQRIDERCKLGETKASTTYKFGTENTDLYSKINLRLSEILGNSGYDVSFDYPNEYTTYHRVIVDWTSDEEKKCQKKNKIQAVFMCILLLSSLIIFYFIVRLLAL
;
A
#
# COMPACT_ATOMS: atom_id res chain seq x y z
N MET A 1 58.81 -24.98 9.05
CA MET A 1 58.34 -23.83 9.85
C MET A 1 57.00 -23.38 9.20
N ILE A 2 55.89 -23.84 9.77
CA ILE A 2 54.58 -23.48 9.23
C ILE A 2 54.16 -22.22 9.98
N GLU A 3 54.29 -21.07 9.32
CA GLU A 3 53.66 -19.83 9.78
C GLU A 3 52.17 -20.09 9.76
N LYS A 4 51.59 -20.29 10.91
CA LYS A 4 50.14 -20.20 11.11
C LYS A 4 49.77 -18.76 10.76
N ASP A 5 49.05 -18.59 9.63
CA ASP A 5 48.28 -17.38 9.37
C ASP A 5 47.39 -17.11 10.61
N ILE A 6 47.84 -16.16 11.39
CA ILE A 6 47.03 -15.64 12.49
C ILE A 6 45.83 -15.02 11.78
N ASN A 7 44.68 -15.70 11.85
CA ASN A 7 43.40 -15.21 11.36
C ASN A 7 43.24 -13.76 11.81
N THR A 8 43.49 -12.85 10.89
CA THR A 8 43.25 -11.44 11.12
C THR A 8 41.73 -11.28 11.30
N PHE A 9 41.32 -10.97 12.49
CA PHE A 9 39.93 -10.61 12.75
C PHE A 9 39.53 -9.50 11.78
N PRO A 10 38.35 -9.60 11.15
CA PRO A 10 37.87 -8.54 10.27
C PRO A 10 37.77 -7.23 11.05
N THR A 11 38.10 -6.13 10.42
CA THR A 11 37.95 -4.81 11.03
C THR A 11 36.48 -4.52 11.34
N ALA A 12 36.21 -3.61 12.26
CA ALA A 12 34.85 -3.16 12.58
C ALA A 12 34.13 -2.61 11.34
N GLU A 13 34.87 -1.96 10.41
CA GLU A 13 34.33 -1.44 9.17
C GLU A 13 33.95 -2.55 8.20
N GLU A 14 34.82 -3.55 8.01
CA GLU A 14 34.49 -4.73 7.15
C GLU A 14 33.28 -5.49 7.71
N THR A 15 33.18 -5.62 9.02
CA THR A 15 32.05 -6.28 9.66
C THR A 15 30.75 -5.50 9.45
N ARG A 16 30.80 -4.17 9.57
CA ARG A 16 29.68 -3.27 9.31
C ARG A 16 29.24 -3.35 7.85
N GLN A 17 30.18 -3.27 6.92
CA GLN A 17 29.89 -3.36 5.49
C GLN A 17 29.22 -4.70 5.11
N ARG A 18 29.73 -5.81 5.62
CA ARG A 18 29.10 -7.14 5.42
C ARG A 18 27.67 -7.20 5.97
N GLY A 19 27.40 -6.49 7.09
CA GLY A 19 26.06 -6.37 7.64
C GLY A 19 25.12 -5.60 6.68
N VAL A 20 25.54 -4.46 6.17
CA VAL A 20 24.80 -3.64 5.22
C VAL A 20 24.51 -4.40 3.94
N ASP A 21 25.51 -5.12 3.40
CA ASP A 21 25.36 -5.89 2.16
C ASP A 21 24.33 -7.04 2.34
N LYS A 22 24.35 -7.74 3.47
CA LYS A 22 23.37 -8.79 3.79
C LYS A 22 21.97 -8.23 3.96
N GLU A 23 21.82 -7.10 4.63
CA GLU A 23 20.53 -6.42 4.78
C GLU A 23 19.95 -6.04 3.43
N LYS A 24 20.77 -5.46 2.53
CA LYS A 24 20.36 -5.09 1.19
C LYS A 24 19.88 -6.29 0.37
N VAL A 25 20.64 -7.39 0.38
CA VAL A 25 20.25 -8.62 -0.32
C VAL A 25 18.91 -9.14 0.22
N TRP A 26 18.75 -9.18 1.53
CA TRP A 26 17.52 -9.62 2.15
C TRP A 26 16.32 -8.74 1.77
N ILE A 27 16.47 -7.40 1.75
CA ILE A 27 15.42 -6.48 1.31
C ILE A 27 15.00 -6.78 -0.13
N GLU A 28 15.95 -6.92 -1.07
CA GLU A 28 15.64 -7.21 -2.48
C GLU A 28 14.92 -8.56 -2.64
N GLU A 29 15.27 -9.58 -1.86
CA GLU A 29 14.57 -10.87 -1.85
C GLU A 29 13.11 -10.72 -1.38
N GLN A 30 12.88 -9.97 -0.28
CA GLN A 30 11.53 -9.73 0.21
C GLN A 30 10.69 -8.90 -0.77
N VAL A 31 11.27 -7.84 -1.35
CA VAL A 31 10.62 -7.03 -2.37
C VAL A 31 10.22 -7.88 -3.57
N LYS A 32 11.10 -8.76 -4.04
CA LYS A 32 10.81 -9.68 -5.13
C LYS A 32 9.62 -10.59 -4.83
N GLU A 33 9.59 -11.21 -3.65
CA GLU A 33 8.49 -12.09 -3.24
C GLU A 33 7.15 -11.32 -3.20
N ILE A 34 7.14 -10.11 -2.65
CA ILE A 34 5.95 -9.26 -2.61
C ILE A 34 5.48 -8.90 -4.03
N LEU A 35 6.42 -8.54 -4.92
CA LEU A 35 6.10 -8.20 -6.31
C LEU A 35 5.55 -9.39 -7.09
N ASP A 36 6.09 -10.59 -6.90
CA ASP A 36 5.61 -11.80 -7.55
C ASP A 36 4.17 -12.14 -7.11
N ASN A 37 3.88 -12.05 -5.81
CA ASN A 37 2.54 -12.20 -5.26
C ASN A 37 1.58 -11.12 -5.79
N LEU A 38 2.04 -9.87 -5.84
CA LEU A 38 1.23 -8.76 -6.32
C LEU A 38 0.91 -8.91 -7.81
N LYS A 39 1.88 -9.34 -8.63
CA LYS A 39 1.68 -9.59 -10.06
C LYS A 39 0.58 -10.62 -10.30
N GLN A 40 0.60 -11.72 -9.57
CA GLN A 40 -0.47 -12.73 -9.63
C GLN A 40 -1.83 -12.10 -9.31
N ARG A 41 -1.91 -11.26 -8.26
CA ARG A 41 -3.15 -10.57 -7.88
C ARG A 41 -3.62 -9.59 -8.93
N ILE A 42 -2.71 -8.84 -9.57
CA ILE A 42 -3.03 -7.95 -10.68
C ILE A 42 -3.66 -8.74 -11.83
N ASP A 43 -3.05 -9.87 -12.24
CA ASP A 43 -3.56 -10.70 -13.33
C ASP A 43 -4.96 -11.25 -13.02
N GLU A 44 -5.20 -11.68 -11.77
CA GLU A 44 -6.52 -12.16 -11.32
C GLU A 44 -7.57 -11.02 -11.38
N ARG A 45 -7.22 -9.83 -10.90
CA ARG A 45 -8.12 -8.65 -10.86
C ARG A 45 -8.40 -8.09 -12.25
N CYS A 46 -7.39 -8.05 -13.13
CA CYS A 46 -7.58 -7.65 -14.52
C CYS A 46 -8.61 -8.53 -15.26
N LYS A 47 -8.60 -9.85 -15.01
CA LYS A 47 -9.59 -10.76 -15.58
C LYS A 47 -11.02 -10.47 -15.11
N LEU A 48 -11.17 -9.86 -13.94
CA LEU A 48 -12.46 -9.44 -13.37
C LEU A 48 -12.86 -8.01 -13.77
N GLY A 49 -12.03 -7.31 -14.56
CA GLY A 49 -12.26 -5.91 -14.94
C GLY A 49 -12.02 -4.91 -13.80
N GLU A 50 -11.32 -5.32 -12.76
CA GLU A 50 -10.97 -4.46 -11.63
C GLU A 50 -9.67 -3.70 -11.91
N THR A 51 -9.52 -2.52 -11.31
CA THR A 51 -8.37 -1.62 -11.52
C THR A 51 -7.47 -1.50 -10.28
N LYS A 52 -7.68 -2.36 -9.29
CA LYS A 52 -6.92 -2.38 -8.02
C LYS A 52 -6.58 -3.79 -7.61
N ALA A 53 -5.38 -3.94 -7.07
CA ALA A 53 -4.94 -5.18 -6.43
C ALA A 53 -4.18 -4.88 -5.14
N SER A 54 -4.10 -5.83 -4.25
CA SER A 54 -3.31 -5.71 -3.03
C SER A 54 -2.74 -7.06 -2.60
N THR A 55 -1.61 -7.02 -1.92
CA THR A 55 -1.07 -8.16 -1.20
C THR A 55 -0.62 -7.75 0.19
N THR A 56 -0.66 -8.70 1.11
CA THR A 56 -0.23 -8.50 2.50
C THR A 56 1.12 -9.18 2.71
N TYR A 57 1.92 -8.63 3.61
CA TYR A 57 3.20 -9.20 3.99
C TYR A 57 3.49 -8.95 5.47
N LYS A 58 4.22 -9.89 6.08
CA LYS A 58 4.65 -9.82 7.46
C LYS A 58 6.00 -10.50 7.57
N PHE A 59 6.95 -9.80 8.16
CA PHE A 59 8.26 -10.38 8.45
C PHE A 59 8.34 -10.75 9.93
N GLY A 60 9.17 -11.71 10.28
CA GLY A 60 9.38 -12.14 11.66
C GLY A 60 10.18 -11.15 12.52
N THR A 61 10.16 -9.86 12.18
CA THR A 61 10.87 -8.79 12.86
C THR A 61 9.92 -7.62 13.15
N GLU A 62 10.10 -6.97 14.29
CA GLU A 62 9.44 -5.71 14.66
C GLU A 62 10.23 -4.48 14.19
N ASN A 63 11.30 -4.67 13.41
CA ASN A 63 12.14 -3.58 12.95
C ASN A 63 11.42 -2.73 11.90
N THR A 64 10.87 -1.60 12.35
CA THR A 64 10.12 -0.65 11.51
C THR A 64 10.98 -0.03 10.41
N ASP A 65 12.30 0.08 10.60
CA ASP A 65 13.22 0.61 9.59
C ASP A 65 13.30 -0.30 8.35
N LEU A 66 13.35 -1.62 8.54
CA LEU A 66 13.32 -2.60 7.45
C LEU A 66 12.01 -2.51 6.63
N TYR A 67 10.87 -2.39 7.30
CA TYR A 67 9.59 -2.19 6.61
C TYR A 67 9.58 -0.90 5.80
N SER A 68 10.12 0.19 6.36
CA SER A 68 10.20 1.48 5.65
C SER A 68 11.07 1.38 4.40
N LYS A 69 12.20 0.70 4.45
CA LYS A 69 13.09 0.46 3.29
C LYS A 69 12.40 -0.38 2.21
N ILE A 70 11.66 -1.43 2.61
CA ILE A 70 10.89 -2.26 1.68
C ILE A 70 9.77 -1.45 1.02
N ASN A 71 9.01 -0.68 1.79
CA ASN A 71 7.94 0.17 1.26
C ASN A 71 8.47 1.20 0.27
N LEU A 72 9.60 1.84 0.59
CA LEU A 72 10.25 2.78 -0.31
C LEU A 72 10.63 2.10 -1.63
N ARG A 73 11.25 0.93 -1.55
CA ARG A 73 11.66 0.17 -2.73
C ARG A 73 10.48 -0.29 -3.60
N LEU A 74 9.41 -0.75 -2.97
CA LEU A 74 8.15 -1.08 -3.67
C LEU A 74 7.55 0.14 -4.36
N SER A 75 7.52 1.30 -3.67
CA SER A 75 7.03 2.56 -4.24
C SER A 75 7.81 2.98 -5.47
N GLU A 76 9.14 2.86 -5.44
CA GLU A 76 10.00 3.18 -6.59
C GLU A 76 9.70 2.28 -7.79
N ILE A 77 9.67 0.97 -7.60
CA ILE A 77 9.49 0.00 -8.68
C ILE A 77 8.08 0.14 -9.29
N LEU A 78 7.07 0.15 -8.45
CA LEU A 78 5.67 0.19 -8.89
C LEU A 78 5.30 1.57 -9.45
N GLY A 79 5.75 2.66 -8.83
CA GLY A 79 5.55 4.02 -9.33
C GLY A 79 6.21 4.24 -10.69
N ASN A 80 7.45 3.76 -10.89
CA ASN A 80 8.11 3.79 -12.19
C ASN A 80 7.39 2.95 -13.26
N SER A 81 6.60 1.97 -12.84
CA SER A 81 5.76 1.15 -13.71
C SER A 81 4.37 1.78 -13.96
N GLY A 82 4.10 2.96 -13.43
CA GLY A 82 2.87 3.72 -13.65
C GLY A 82 1.71 3.38 -12.72
N TYR A 83 1.95 2.65 -11.64
CA TYR A 83 0.94 2.38 -10.62
C TYR A 83 0.88 3.49 -9.57
N ASP A 84 -0.32 3.84 -9.12
CA ASP A 84 -0.49 4.54 -7.85
C ASP A 84 -0.36 3.55 -6.70
N VAL A 85 0.52 3.84 -5.75
CA VAL A 85 0.87 2.94 -4.66
C VAL A 85 0.45 3.53 -3.33
N SER A 86 -0.19 2.74 -2.50
CA SER A 86 -0.50 3.08 -1.11
C SER A 86 -0.22 1.90 -0.18
N PHE A 87 -0.03 2.20 1.10
CA PHE A 87 0.28 1.20 2.11
C PHE A 87 -0.68 1.33 3.28
N ASP A 88 -1.21 0.17 3.72
CA ASP A 88 -1.86 0.06 5.03
C ASP A 88 -0.87 -0.54 6.02
N TYR A 89 -0.82 0.06 7.20
CA TYR A 89 0.08 -0.34 8.27
C TYR A 89 -0.66 -1.18 9.32
N PRO A 90 0.06 -2.01 10.08
CA PRO A 90 -0.51 -2.72 11.21
C PRO A 90 -1.20 -1.77 12.19
N ASN A 91 -2.32 -2.21 12.73
CA ASN A 91 -3.08 -1.51 13.76
C ASN A 91 -3.56 -2.54 14.81
N GLU A 92 -4.41 -2.13 15.75
CA GLU A 92 -4.95 -3.01 16.79
C GLU A 92 -5.76 -4.22 16.25
N TYR A 93 -6.21 -4.17 14.99
CA TYR A 93 -6.99 -5.23 14.34
C TYR A 93 -6.18 -6.06 13.34
N THR A 94 -5.05 -5.55 12.86
CA THR A 94 -4.23 -6.20 11.82
C THR A 94 -2.76 -6.23 12.22
N THR A 95 -2.11 -7.38 12.02
CA THR A 95 -0.69 -7.59 12.36
C THR A 95 0.21 -7.63 11.12
N TYR A 96 -0.30 -7.24 9.96
CA TYR A 96 0.42 -7.30 8.70
C TYR A 96 0.39 -5.95 7.98
N HIS A 97 1.39 -5.71 7.17
CA HIS A 97 1.43 -4.62 6.21
C HIS A 97 0.69 -5.04 4.93
N ARG A 98 0.14 -4.07 4.23
CA ARG A 98 -0.49 -4.29 2.93
C ARG A 98 0.02 -3.25 1.95
N VAL A 99 0.41 -3.69 0.76
CA VAL A 99 0.62 -2.80 -0.40
C VAL A 99 -0.59 -2.88 -1.31
N ILE A 100 -1.06 -1.75 -1.76
CA ILE A 100 -2.21 -1.58 -2.65
C ILE A 100 -1.72 -0.85 -3.88
N VAL A 101 -2.03 -1.37 -5.05
CA VAL A 101 -1.76 -0.73 -6.34
C VAL A 101 -3.04 -0.41 -7.06
N ASP A 102 -3.07 0.74 -7.70
CA ASP A 102 -4.19 1.24 -8.49
C ASP A 102 -3.68 1.66 -9.86
N TRP A 103 -4.27 1.13 -10.92
CA TRP A 103 -3.97 1.48 -12.31
C TRP A 103 -5.15 2.13 -13.04
N THR A 104 -6.10 2.67 -12.25
CA THR A 104 -7.21 3.45 -12.78
C THR A 104 -6.66 4.67 -13.53
N SER A 105 -7.13 4.91 -14.75
CA SER A 105 -6.72 6.08 -15.50
C SER A 105 -7.12 7.40 -14.80
N ASP A 106 -6.37 8.46 -15.04
CA ASP A 106 -6.69 9.79 -14.47
C ASP A 106 -8.05 10.30 -14.91
N GLU A 107 -8.50 9.93 -16.11
CA GLU A 107 -9.83 10.29 -16.62
C GLU A 107 -10.94 9.55 -15.84
N GLU A 108 -10.76 8.26 -15.58
CA GLU A 108 -11.68 7.48 -14.76
C GLU A 108 -11.73 7.98 -13.32
N LYS A 109 -10.58 8.33 -12.73
CA LYS A 109 -10.52 8.95 -11.39
C LYS A 109 -11.28 10.26 -11.32
N LYS A 110 -11.14 11.12 -12.33
CA LYS A 110 -11.90 12.38 -12.43
C LYS A 110 -13.40 12.11 -12.57
N CYS A 111 -13.79 11.14 -13.39
CA CYS A 111 -15.19 10.74 -13.57
C CYS A 111 -15.78 10.19 -12.27
N GLN A 112 -15.08 9.29 -11.57
CA GLN A 112 -15.51 8.75 -10.28
C GLN A 112 -15.67 9.84 -9.21
N LYS A 113 -14.73 10.80 -9.15
CA LYS A 113 -14.82 11.94 -8.23
C LYS A 113 -16.05 12.81 -8.52
N LYS A 114 -16.33 13.12 -9.79
CA LYS A 114 -17.50 13.87 -10.22
C LYS A 114 -18.79 13.15 -9.81
N ASN A 115 -18.88 11.84 -10.06
CA ASN A 115 -20.06 11.03 -9.72
C ASN A 115 -20.29 10.97 -8.21
N LYS A 116 -19.24 10.87 -7.38
CA LYS A 116 -19.35 10.93 -5.92
C LYS A 116 -19.89 12.26 -5.44
N ILE A 117 -19.39 13.39 -5.98
CA ILE A 117 -19.87 14.73 -5.64
C ILE A 117 -21.35 14.88 -6.02
N GLN A 118 -21.73 14.40 -7.20
CA GLN A 118 -23.12 14.45 -7.67
C GLN A 118 -24.04 13.61 -6.78
N ALA A 119 -23.61 12.41 -6.37
CA ALA A 119 -24.38 11.57 -5.45
C ALA A 119 -24.59 12.24 -4.09
N VAL A 120 -23.54 12.84 -3.51
CA VAL A 120 -23.65 13.60 -2.25
C VAL A 120 -24.64 14.78 -2.40
N PHE A 121 -24.57 15.53 -3.51
CA PHE A 121 -25.47 16.63 -3.77
C PHE A 121 -26.92 16.18 -3.89
N MET A 122 -27.18 15.06 -4.57
CA MET A 122 -28.51 14.46 -4.65
C MET A 122 -29.05 14.03 -3.28
N CYS A 123 -28.20 13.43 -2.42
CA CYS A 123 -28.59 13.08 -1.05
C CYS A 123 -28.98 14.33 -0.24
N ILE A 124 -28.25 15.43 -0.35
CA ILE A 124 -28.55 16.69 0.33
C ILE A 124 -29.91 17.26 -0.14
N LEU A 125 -30.17 17.23 -1.45
CA LEU A 125 -31.46 17.68 -2.00
C LEU A 125 -32.64 16.85 -1.50
N LEU A 126 -32.49 15.52 -1.44
CA LEU A 126 -33.51 14.61 -0.90
C LEU A 126 -33.79 14.90 0.58
N LEU A 127 -32.74 15.06 1.38
CA LEU A 127 -32.89 15.35 2.80
C LEU A 127 -33.57 16.72 3.02
N SER A 128 -33.20 17.75 2.24
CA SER A 128 -33.84 19.08 2.34
C SER A 128 -35.30 19.03 1.94
N SER A 129 -35.67 18.25 0.92
CA SER A 129 -37.08 18.10 0.52
C SER A 129 -37.91 17.38 1.57
N LEU A 130 -37.37 16.37 2.25
CA LEU A 130 -38.03 15.70 3.37
C LEU A 130 -38.26 16.63 4.56
N ILE A 131 -37.30 17.48 4.87
CA ILE A 131 -37.42 18.47 5.95
C ILE A 131 -38.56 19.46 5.62
N ILE A 132 -38.57 20.00 4.40
CA ILE A 132 -39.61 20.93 3.94
C ILE A 132 -40.98 20.24 4.00
N PHE A 133 -41.11 18.99 3.53
CA PHE A 133 -42.34 18.24 3.57
C PHE A 133 -42.83 18.03 5.02
N TYR A 134 -41.92 17.70 5.93
CA TYR A 134 -42.22 17.55 7.36
C TYR A 134 -42.80 18.86 7.95
N PHE A 135 -42.21 19.99 7.64
CA PHE A 135 -42.73 21.29 8.12
C PHE A 135 -44.09 21.65 7.54
N ILE A 136 -44.33 21.34 6.26
CA ILE A 136 -45.65 21.55 5.64
C ILE A 136 -46.71 20.71 6.31
N VAL A 137 -46.45 19.43 6.50
CA VAL A 137 -47.43 18.51 7.20
C VAL A 137 -47.72 18.99 8.61
N ARG A 138 -46.71 19.44 9.34
CA ARG A 138 -46.89 19.95 10.69
C ARG A 138 -47.70 21.25 10.75
N LEU A 139 -47.52 22.14 9.76
CA LEU A 139 -48.31 23.36 9.64
C LEU A 139 -49.79 23.09 9.29
N LEU A 140 -50.07 22.06 8.50
CA LEU A 140 -51.41 21.68 8.11
C LEU A 140 -52.17 20.90 9.20
N ALA A 141 -51.45 20.35 10.20
CA ALA A 141 -51.99 19.61 11.31
C ALA A 141 -52.25 20.48 12.57
N LEU A 142 -51.96 21.77 12.49
CA LEU A 142 -52.35 22.80 13.50
C LEU A 142 -53.62 23.53 13.09
#